data_d556e7fded1004abec5af52499690221
#
_entry.id   d556e7fded1004abec5af52499690221
#
_cell.length_a   1.000
_cell.length_b   1.000
_cell.length_c   1.000
_cell.angle_alpha   90.00
_cell.angle_beta   90.00
_cell.angle_gamma   90.00
#
_symmetry.space_group_name_H-M   'P 1'
#
loop_
_entity.id
_entity.type
_entity.pdbx_description
1 polymer ?
#
loop_
_entity_poly.entity_id
_entity_poly.type
_entity_poly.pdbx_seq_one_letter_code
_entity_poly.pdbx_strand_id
1 'polypeptide(L)'
;MTKEELLKELNASTFVMIKPSPTHGIGVFAIIDIVKGQRSLFSNDQTEWIKIPKAEIDTLPAHSKFLVENHCLYDDQHYFVPPYGFKMIDPVIFLNHSDNPNIISINDGEDFEAIRDIQLGEELLIDYGAIVAS
;
A
#
# COMPACT_ATOMS: atom_id res chain seq x y z
N MET A 1 7.98 16.69 -5.22
CA MET A 1 9.35 16.15 -4.94
C MET A 1 10.34 16.82 -5.89
N THR A 2 11.43 17.35 -5.36
CA THR A 2 12.51 17.92 -6.17
C THR A 2 13.37 16.83 -6.79
N LYS A 3 14.19 17.19 -7.77
CA LYS A 3 15.16 16.27 -8.37
C LYS A 3 16.11 15.68 -7.31
N GLU A 4 16.59 16.51 -6.38
CA GLU A 4 17.48 16.10 -5.31
C GLU A 4 16.80 15.12 -4.36
N GLU A 5 15.56 15.38 -3.98
CA GLU A 5 14.77 14.49 -3.14
C GLU A 5 14.52 13.14 -3.83
N LEU A 6 14.18 13.19 -5.12
CA LEU A 6 13.95 11.97 -5.91
C LEU A 6 15.23 11.12 -6.02
N LEU A 7 16.38 11.75 -6.30
CA LEU A 7 17.64 11.04 -6.36
C LEU A 7 18.02 10.41 -5.03
N LYS A 8 17.71 11.09 -3.93
CA LYS A 8 17.93 10.56 -2.59
C LYS A 8 17.07 9.33 -2.33
N GLU A 9 15.81 9.38 -2.70
CA GLU A 9 14.90 8.23 -2.59
C GLU A 9 15.41 7.06 -3.43
N LEU A 10 15.76 7.31 -4.68
CA LEU A 10 16.26 6.27 -5.60
C LEU A 10 17.55 5.62 -5.11
N ASN A 11 18.41 6.38 -4.44
CA ASN A 11 19.67 5.86 -3.91
C ASN A 11 19.51 5.07 -2.62
N ALA A 12 18.60 5.46 -1.74
CA ALA A 12 18.59 4.97 -0.36
C ALA A 12 17.26 4.38 0.11
N SER A 13 16.13 4.65 -0.55
CA SER A 13 14.82 4.32 -0.02
C SER A 13 13.87 3.73 -1.05
N THR A 14 14.38 3.07 -2.08
CA THR A 14 13.55 2.35 -3.04
C THR A 14 13.59 0.87 -2.70
N PHE A 15 12.48 0.33 -2.23
CA PHE A 15 12.42 -1.00 -1.62
C PHE A 15 11.63 -2.01 -2.44
N VAL A 16 10.69 -1.57 -3.26
CA VAL A 16 9.68 -2.46 -3.83
C VAL A 16 9.41 -2.20 -5.30
N MET A 17 8.87 -3.22 -5.97
CA MET A 17 8.31 -3.11 -7.31
C MET A 17 7.06 -3.97 -7.43
N ILE A 18 6.22 -3.71 -8.42
CA ILE A 18 5.08 -4.57 -8.73
C ILE A 18 5.48 -5.59 -9.79
N LYS A 19 4.95 -6.79 -9.66
CA LYS A 19 5.10 -7.86 -10.68
C LYS A 19 4.03 -8.92 -10.47
N PRO A 20 3.85 -9.86 -11.43
CA PRO A 20 2.87 -10.93 -11.27
C PRO A 20 3.12 -11.73 -9.98
N SER A 21 2.04 -12.00 -9.24
CA SER A 21 2.09 -12.73 -7.98
C SER A 21 1.67 -14.20 -8.21
N PRO A 22 2.35 -15.16 -7.55
CA PRO A 22 1.91 -16.55 -7.58
C PRO A 22 0.63 -16.80 -6.79
N THR A 23 0.26 -15.88 -5.90
CA THR A 23 -0.93 -16.05 -5.05
C THR A 23 -2.15 -15.37 -5.61
N HIS A 24 -2.03 -14.16 -6.16
CA HIS A 24 -3.17 -13.42 -6.69
C HIS A 24 -2.71 -12.25 -7.57
N GLY A 25 -3.04 -12.31 -8.87
CA GLY A 25 -2.88 -11.21 -9.80
C GLY A 25 -1.49 -10.58 -9.82
N ILE A 26 -1.44 -9.28 -9.53
CA ILE A 26 -0.21 -8.52 -9.38
C ILE A 26 0.04 -8.33 -7.90
N GLY A 27 1.30 -8.41 -7.49
CA GLY A 27 1.70 -8.16 -6.11
C GLY A 27 2.84 -7.17 -6.01
N VAL A 28 3.25 -6.88 -4.80
CA VAL A 28 4.38 -6.00 -4.48
C VAL A 28 5.52 -6.86 -3.94
N PHE A 29 6.71 -6.67 -4.50
CA PHE A 29 7.87 -7.52 -4.17
C PHE A 29 9.05 -6.66 -3.75
N ALA A 30 9.82 -7.19 -2.80
CA ALA A 30 11.05 -6.56 -2.37
C ALA A 30 12.12 -6.65 -3.47
N ILE A 31 12.76 -5.51 -3.79
CA ILE A 31 13.87 -5.47 -4.75
C ILE A 31 15.23 -5.40 -4.07
N ILE A 32 15.23 -5.28 -2.76
CA ILE A 32 16.41 -5.41 -1.89
C ILE A 32 15.96 -6.11 -0.60
N ASP A 33 16.91 -6.53 0.22
CA ASP A 33 16.58 -7.02 1.55
C ASP A 33 16.05 -5.88 2.41
N ILE A 34 14.96 -6.15 3.15
CA ILE A 34 14.32 -5.18 4.03
C ILE A 34 14.42 -5.73 5.44
N VAL A 35 14.95 -4.91 6.37
CA VAL A 35 15.08 -5.32 7.76
C VAL A 35 13.82 -5.06 8.54
N LYS A 36 13.55 -5.89 9.54
CA LYS A 36 12.45 -5.69 10.48
C LYS A 36 12.50 -4.27 11.06
N GLY A 37 11.37 -3.60 11.08
CA GLY A 37 11.25 -2.23 11.59
C GLY A 37 11.43 -1.14 10.53
N GLN A 38 11.83 -1.50 9.31
CA GLN A 38 11.95 -0.54 8.23
C GLN A 38 10.59 0.07 7.90
N ARG A 39 10.53 1.39 7.87
CA ARG A 39 9.36 2.18 7.48
C ARG A 39 9.62 2.84 6.13
N SER A 40 8.64 3.60 5.67
CA SER A 40 8.71 4.32 4.39
C SER A 40 9.00 3.37 3.22
N LEU A 41 8.34 2.23 3.22
CA LEU A 41 8.52 1.19 2.20
C LEU A 41 8.01 1.65 0.82
N PHE A 42 7.09 2.58 0.81
CA PHE A 42 6.52 3.19 -0.39
C PHE A 42 6.95 4.65 -0.47
N SER A 43 6.50 5.35 -1.50
CA SER A 43 6.91 6.75 -1.69
C SER A 43 6.58 7.63 -0.49
N ASN A 44 7.50 8.51 -0.13
CA ASN A 44 7.33 9.50 0.93
C ASN A 44 6.55 10.74 0.48
N ASP A 45 5.80 10.64 -0.59
CA ASP A 45 4.96 11.75 -1.00
C ASP A 45 3.96 12.03 0.14
N GLN A 46 3.93 13.27 0.59
CA GLN A 46 3.13 13.73 1.73
C GLN A 46 1.63 13.75 1.45
N THR A 47 1.21 13.12 0.39
CA THR A 47 -0.19 13.09 -0.05
C THR A 47 -0.96 12.11 0.83
N GLU A 48 -1.91 12.63 1.60
CA GLU A 48 -2.73 11.81 2.50
C GLU A 48 -3.81 11.05 1.73
N TRP A 49 -4.11 9.84 2.21
CA TRP A 49 -5.26 9.10 1.73
C TRP A 49 -6.55 9.87 2.05
N ILE A 50 -7.51 9.81 1.13
CA ILE A 50 -8.83 10.38 1.38
C ILE A 50 -9.72 9.31 1.99
N LYS A 51 -10.22 9.57 3.18
CA LYS A 51 -11.07 8.69 3.95
C LYS A 51 -12.52 8.90 3.51
N ILE A 52 -13.12 7.92 2.87
CA ILE A 52 -14.48 8.02 2.34
C ILE A 52 -15.37 6.98 3.04
N PRO A 53 -16.51 7.40 3.63
CA PRO A 53 -17.45 6.46 4.24
C PRO A 53 -17.90 5.39 3.24
N LYS A 54 -18.02 4.14 3.71
CA LYS A 54 -18.50 3.03 2.88
C LYS A 54 -19.86 3.31 2.25
N ALA A 55 -20.73 4.02 2.98
CA ALA A 55 -22.04 4.40 2.47
C ALA A 55 -21.97 5.29 1.21
N GLU A 56 -20.98 6.18 1.15
CA GLU A 56 -20.75 7.02 -0.04
C GLU A 56 -20.19 6.21 -1.21
N ILE A 57 -19.32 5.25 -0.94
CA ILE A 57 -18.80 4.35 -1.97
C ILE A 57 -19.92 3.53 -2.59
N ASP A 58 -20.93 3.14 -1.81
CA ASP A 58 -22.09 2.40 -2.30
C ASP A 58 -22.92 3.18 -3.32
N THR A 59 -22.79 4.51 -3.35
CA THR A 59 -23.51 5.36 -4.31
C THR A 59 -22.80 5.53 -5.64
N LEU A 60 -21.57 5.05 -5.75
CA LEU A 60 -20.77 5.19 -6.98
C LEU A 60 -21.25 4.25 -8.09
N PRO A 61 -20.94 4.57 -9.36
CA PRO A 61 -21.13 3.62 -10.44
C PRO A 61 -20.42 2.30 -10.14
N ALA A 62 -21.00 1.18 -10.59
CA ALA A 62 -20.52 -0.15 -10.26
C ALA A 62 -19.03 -0.36 -10.55
N HIS A 63 -18.51 0.19 -11.66
CA HIS A 63 -17.11 0.03 -12.03
C HIS A 63 -16.16 0.78 -11.07
N SER A 64 -16.56 1.95 -10.58
CA SER A 64 -15.76 2.72 -9.62
C SER A 64 -15.82 2.09 -8.23
N LYS A 65 -17.00 1.66 -7.82
CA LYS A 65 -17.18 0.92 -6.56
C LYS A 65 -16.31 -0.33 -6.54
N PHE A 66 -16.27 -1.07 -7.65
CA PHE A 66 -15.43 -2.26 -7.80
C PHE A 66 -13.95 -1.94 -7.55
N LEU A 67 -13.43 -0.84 -8.14
CA LEU A 67 -12.04 -0.43 -7.95
C LEU A 67 -11.72 -0.14 -6.49
N VAL A 68 -12.60 0.62 -5.83
CA VAL A 68 -12.40 0.97 -4.43
C VAL A 68 -12.44 -0.28 -3.54
N GLU A 69 -13.44 -1.13 -3.72
CA GLU A 69 -13.62 -2.33 -2.91
C GLU A 69 -12.48 -3.34 -3.08
N ASN A 70 -11.88 -3.42 -4.26
CA ASN A 70 -10.85 -4.41 -4.55
C ASN A 70 -9.42 -3.92 -4.37
N HIS A 71 -9.18 -2.61 -4.31
CA HIS A 71 -7.83 -2.07 -4.29
C HIS A 71 -7.53 -1.11 -3.14
N CYS A 72 -8.55 -0.65 -2.41
CA CYS A 72 -8.32 0.30 -1.33
C CYS A 72 -8.29 -0.40 0.02
N LEU A 73 -7.45 0.11 0.89
CA LEU A 73 -7.45 -0.26 2.30
C LEU A 73 -8.75 0.26 2.97
N TYR A 74 -9.16 -0.36 4.04
CA TYR A 74 -10.41 0.02 4.71
C TYR A 74 -10.36 -0.25 6.21
N ASP A 75 -11.20 0.48 6.94
CA ASP A 75 -11.54 0.18 8.33
C ASP A 75 -13.02 -0.25 8.38
N ASP A 76 -13.63 -0.26 9.57
CA ASP A 76 -15.02 -0.69 9.74
C ASP A 76 -16.02 0.18 8.98
N GLN A 77 -15.72 1.46 8.76
CA GLN A 77 -16.67 2.42 8.22
C GLN A 77 -16.21 3.17 6.98
N HIS A 78 -14.92 3.08 6.63
CA HIS A 78 -14.33 3.90 5.57
C HIS A 78 -13.44 3.08 4.65
N TYR A 79 -13.28 3.59 3.42
CA TYR A 79 -12.18 3.23 2.53
C TYR A 79 -11.16 4.37 2.51
N PHE A 80 -9.90 4.00 2.38
CA PHE A 80 -8.78 4.95 2.23
C PHE A 80 -8.42 4.99 0.76
N VAL A 81 -8.81 6.05 0.07
CA VAL A 81 -8.70 6.18 -1.38
C VAL A 81 -7.53 7.10 -1.72
N PRO A 82 -6.68 6.72 -2.71
CA PRO A 82 -5.63 7.63 -3.15
C PRO A 82 -6.20 8.97 -3.60
N PRO A 83 -5.59 10.10 -3.25
CA PRO A 83 -6.13 11.42 -3.58
C PRO A 83 -6.17 11.71 -5.08
N TYR A 84 -5.40 10.98 -5.88
CA TYR A 84 -5.40 11.07 -7.33
C TYR A 84 -6.31 10.02 -8.00
N GLY A 85 -7.05 9.23 -7.20
CA GLY A 85 -7.90 8.16 -7.71
C GLY A 85 -7.12 7.01 -8.31
N PHE A 86 -7.61 6.45 -9.43
CA PHE A 86 -7.02 5.28 -10.08
C PHE A 86 -6.36 5.57 -11.42
N LYS A 87 -6.18 6.83 -11.77
CA LYS A 87 -5.54 7.22 -13.03
C LYS A 87 -4.02 7.24 -12.95
N MET A 88 -3.47 7.09 -11.74
CA MET A 88 -2.04 6.96 -11.49
C MET A 88 -1.80 5.68 -10.70
N ILE A 89 -0.63 5.09 -10.89
CA ILE A 89 -0.29 3.83 -10.21
C ILE A 89 0.43 4.13 -8.90
N ASP A 90 -0.16 3.65 -7.80
CA ASP A 90 0.51 3.58 -6.50
C ASP A 90 0.70 2.09 -6.19
N PRO A 91 1.93 1.62 -5.96
CA PRO A 91 2.17 0.21 -5.65
C PRO A 91 1.36 -0.33 -4.48
N VAL A 92 0.99 0.53 -3.54
CA VAL A 92 0.19 0.14 -2.35
C VAL A 92 -1.12 -0.56 -2.74
N ILE A 93 -1.76 -0.14 -3.84
CA ILE A 93 -3.04 -0.73 -4.26
C ILE A 93 -2.89 -2.18 -4.74
N PHE A 94 -1.68 -2.64 -4.97
CA PHE A 94 -1.39 -4.02 -5.40
C PHE A 94 -0.93 -4.92 -4.25
N LEU A 95 -0.89 -4.42 -3.02
CA LEU A 95 -0.59 -5.26 -1.87
C LEU A 95 -1.65 -6.35 -1.73
N ASN A 96 -1.21 -7.60 -1.73
CA ASN A 96 -2.09 -8.73 -1.55
C ASN A 96 -2.32 -9.04 -0.07
N HIS A 97 -3.47 -9.62 0.24
CA HIS A 97 -3.85 -10.01 1.59
C HIS A 97 -3.15 -11.30 2.01
N SER A 98 -2.80 -11.39 3.28
CA SER A 98 -2.40 -12.62 3.94
C SER A 98 -2.77 -12.58 5.42
N ASP A 99 -3.16 -13.72 5.97
CA ASP A 99 -3.35 -13.88 7.42
C ASP A 99 -2.01 -13.97 8.15
N ASN A 100 -0.91 -14.13 7.40
CA ASN A 100 0.45 -14.14 7.93
C ASN A 100 1.28 -13.08 7.21
N PRO A 101 1.01 -11.78 7.46
CA PRO A 101 1.64 -10.68 6.75
C PRO A 101 3.09 -10.48 7.16
N ASN A 102 3.85 -9.78 6.30
CA ASN A 102 5.22 -9.35 6.63
C ASN A 102 5.35 -7.83 6.77
N ILE A 103 4.28 -7.10 6.46
CA ILE A 103 4.23 -5.67 6.73
C ILE A 103 2.92 -5.31 7.43
N ILE A 104 2.91 -4.16 8.09
CA ILE A 104 1.74 -3.61 8.77
C ILE A 104 1.55 -2.16 8.39
N SER A 105 0.29 -1.74 8.29
CA SER A 105 -0.06 -0.33 8.14
C SER A 105 0.07 0.39 9.47
N ILE A 106 0.65 1.58 9.44
CA ILE A 106 0.77 2.46 10.60
C ILE A 106 0.28 3.87 10.23
N ASN A 107 -0.01 4.69 11.23
CA ASN A 107 -0.44 6.07 11.03
C ASN A 107 -1.64 6.20 10.08
N ASP A 108 -2.69 5.42 10.31
CA ASP A 108 -3.92 5.41 9.51
C ASP A 108 -3.68 5.11 8.01
N GLY A 109 -2.74 4.23 7.71
CA GLY A 109 -2.43 3.86 6.34
C GLY A 109 -1.49 4.80 5.61
N GLU A 110 -0.95 5.79 6.30
CA GLU A 110 0.00 6.75 5.71
C GLU A 110 1.39 6.14 5.51
N ASP A 111 1.73 5.12 6.30
CA ASP A 111 3.03 4.46 6.19
C ASP A 111 2.87 2.97 6.45
N PHE A 112 3.90 2.22 6.11
CA PHE A 112 3.95 0.77 6.27
C PHE A 112 5.29 0.39 6.87
N GLU A 113 5.26 -0.59 7.78
CA GLU A 113 6.44 -1.04 8.50
C GLU A 113 6.63 -2.54 8.30
N ALA A 114 7.87 -2.96 8.05
CA ALA A 114 8.21 -4.38 8.01
C ALA A 114 8.18 -4.95 9.43
N ILE A 115 7.38 -5.98 9.65
CA ILE A 115 7.25 -6.62 10.98
C ILE A 115 8.18 -7.82 11.13
N ARG A 116 8.91 -8.18 10.09
CA ARG A 116 10.00 -9.14 10.09
C ARG A 116 10.97 -8.81 8.97
N ASP A 117 12.12 -9.47 8.92
CA ASP A 117 13.04 -9.32 7.80
C ASP A 117 12.39 -9.87 6.54
N ILE A 118 12.53 -9.15 5.43
CA ILE A 118 12.01 -9.52 4.12
C ILE A 118 13.20 -9.63 3.17
N GLN A 119 13.35 -10.77 2.52
CA GLN A 119 14.44 -10.99 1.59
C GLN A 119 14.09 -10.47 0.20
N LEU A 120 15.12 -10.05 -0.54
CA LEU A 120 14.99 -9.70 -1.94
C LEU A 120 14.20 -10.79 -2.67
N GLY A 121 13.14 -10.39 -3.39
CA GLY A 121 12.28 -11.32 -4.13
C GLY A 121 11.05 -11.81 -3.38
N GLU A 122 10.96 -11.58 -2.07
CA GLU A 122 9.75 -11.92 -1.33
C GLU A 122 8.62 -10.95 -1.64
N GLU A 123 7.40 -11.46 -1.67
CA GLU A 123 6.21 -10.63 -1.79
C GLU A 123 5.88 -9.95 -0.46
N LEU A 124 5.57 -8.64 -0.52
CA LEU A 124 5.04 -7.91 0.63
C LEU A 124 3.55 -8.21 0.74
N LEU A 125 3.13 -8.67 1.90
CA LEU A 125 1.76 -9.08 2.18
C LEU A 125 1.25 -8.37 3.43
N ILE A 126 -0.01 -7.95 3.38
CA ILE A 126 -0.65 -7.23 4.48
C ILE A 126 -1.96 -7.91 4.85
N ASP A 127 -2.37 -7.82 6.10
CA ASP A 127 -3.71 -8.20 6.50
C ASP A 127 -4.66 -7.02 6.26
N TYR A 128 -5.55 -7.15 5.28
CA TYR A 128 -6.48 -6.09 4.90
C TYR A 128 -7.41 -5.66 6.04
N GLY A 129 -7.73 -6.59 6.94
CA GLY A 129 -8.61 -6.30 8.06
C GLY A 129 -7.90 -5.68 9.27
N ALA A 130 -6.58 -5.59 9.24
CA ALA A 130 -5.77 -5.11 10.37
C ALA A 130 -5.30 -3.67 10.18
N ILE A 131 -5.95 -2.89 9.34
CA ILE A 131 -5.66 -1.46 9.21
C ILE A 131 -6.26 -0.78 10.41
N VAL A 132 -5.41 -0.53 11.38
CA VAL A 132 -5.83 0.07 12.62
C VAL A 132 -5.70 1.57 12.51
N ALA A 133 -6.78 2.26 12.81
CA ALA A 133 -6.73 3.68 13.11
C ALA A 133 -5.92 3.81 14.40
N SER A 134 -4.68 4.13 14.28
CA SER A 134 -3.81 4.32 15.45
C SER A 134 -3.48 5.78 15.65
#